data_d1efb335ec7f12bb788f709eec6a387f
#
_entry.id   d1efb335ec7f12bb788f709eec6a387f
#
_cell.length_a   1.000
_cell.length_b   1.000
_cell.length_c   1.000
_cell.angle_alpha   90.00
_cell.angle_beta   90.00
_cell.angle_gamma   90.00
#
_symmetry.space_group_name_H-M   'P 1'
#
loop_
_entity.id
_entity.type
_entity.pdbx_description
1 polymer ?
#
loop_
_entity_poly.entity_id
_entity_poly.type
_entity_poly.pdbx_seq_one_letter_code
_entity_poly.pdbx_strand_id
1 'polypeptide(L)'
;MAHDTNYLPLLASSPTAVSRFKGSWASPFPAAATKSAPFHLASGRETECKLMQQEGQFGYAESPGLKILSLPYGGGDLSMVVLLPEKPGGLAELESQLDAARLDHWVGQLRNQTVKVYLPRFTAQFGLKLNQAMITLGMADAFDQAQADFSGMNGGRDLFISAAFHKAFVEVNEEGTEAAAATGIVVATRAALPKPTPVFRADHPFVFL
;
A
#
# COMPACT_ATOMS: atom_id res chain seq x y z
N MET A 1 3.00 -18.60 6.06
CA MET A 1 3.57 -18.52 7.43
C MET A 1 2.40 -18.27 8.36
N ALA A 2 2.24 -19.12 9.35
CA ALA A 2 1.18 -18.98 10.35
C ALA A 2 1.44 -17.70 11.14
N HIS A 3 0.48 -16.77 11.15
CA HIS A 3 0.54 -15.59 11.98
C HIS A 3 0.30 -15.99 13.43
N ASP A 4 1.28 -15.71 14.25
CA ASP A 4 1.26 -15.91 15.69
C ASP A 4 0.11 -15.11 16.31
N THR A 5 -0.94 -15.81 16.70
CA THR A 5 -2.15 -15.27 17.34
C THR A 5 -1.91 -14.83 18.80
N ASN A 6 -0.67 -14.90 19.29
CA ASN A 6 -0.30 -14.65 20.69
C ASN A 6 -0.14 -13.17 21.08
N TYR A 7 -0.34 -12.20 20.15
CA TYR A 7 -0.21 -10.77 20.47
C TYR A 7 -1.49 -10.09 20.96
N LEU A 8 -2.64 -10.75 20.90
CA LEU A 8 -3.93 -10.15 21.26
C LEU A 8 -4.12 -9.80 22.76
N PRO A 9 -3.59 -10.55 23.73
CA PRO A 9 -3.77 -10.20 25.14
C PRO A 9 -2.94 -9.02 25.64
N LEU A 10 -1.78 -8.76 25.00
CA LEU A 10 -0.86 -7.67 25.39
C LEU A 10 -1.30 -6.28 24.93
N LEU A 11 -2.29 -6.22 24.04
CA LEU A 11 -2.75 -4.94 23.46
C LEU A 11 -3.78 -4.19 24.34
N ALA A 12 -4.33 -4.84 25.35
CA ALA A 12 -5.37 -4.23 26.19
C ALA A 12 -4.83 -3.16 27.16
N SER A 13 -3.51 -3.10 27.40
CA SER A 13 -2.90 -2.18 28.37
C SER A 13 -1.75 -1.32 27.84
N SER A 14 -1.45 -1.40 26.54
CA SER A 14 -0.32 -0.67 25.93
C SER A 14 -0.82 0.40 24.94
N PRO A 15 -0.19 1.59 24.86
CA PRO A 15 -0.54 2.60 23.88
C PRO A 15 -0.34 2.03 22.47
N THR A 16 -1.42 1.94 21.72
CA THR A 16 -1.41 1.43 20.35
C THR A 16 -1.89 2.53 19.40
N ALA A 17 -1.01 2.97 18.51
CA ALA A 17 -1.40 3.82 17.39
C ALA A 17 -1.95 2.92 16.26
N VAL A 18 -3.19 3.14 15.84
CA VAL A 18 -3.81 2.47 14.70
C VAL A 18 -3.99 3.49 13.59
N SER A 19 -3.28 3.28 12.48
CA SER A 19 -3.47 4.07 11.26
C SER A 19 -4.39 3.30 10.32
N ARG A 20 -5.49 3.93 9.94
CA ARG A 20 -6.42 3.42 8.94
C ARG A 20 -6.56 4.47 7.85
N PHE A 21 -6.17 4.11 6.64
CA PHE A 21 -6.38 4.95 5.47
C PHE A 21 -7.69 4.53 4.78
N LYS A 22 -8.52 5.51 4.45
CA LYS A 22 -9.74 5.36 3.65
C LYS A 22 -9.68 6.32 2.47
N GLY A 23 -9.77 5.81 1.27
CA GLY A 23 -9.83 6.61 0.04
C GLY A 23 -10.60 5.87 -1.03
N SER A 24 -11.63 6.48 -1.61
CA SER A 24 -12.30 5.95 -2.79
C SER A 24 -11.47 6.27 -4.04
N TRP A 25 -11.40 5.36 -5.00
CA TRP A 25 -10.76 5.67 -6.28
C TRP A 25 -11.47 6.82 -6.99
N ALA A 26 -10.74 7.69 -7.64
CA ALA A 26 -11.33 8.68 -8.56
C ALA A 26 -12.07 7.98 -9.71
N SER A 27 -11.58 6.79 -10.11
CA SER A 27 -12.21 5.90 -11.08
C SER A 27 -12.30 4.50 -10.49
N PRO A 28 -13.45 4.09 -9.91
CA PRO A 28 -13.63 2.76 -9.31
C PRO A 28 -13.51 1.64 -10.34
N PHE A 29 -13.08 0.46 -9.89
CA PHE A 29 -13.08 -0.74 -10.72
C PHE A 29 -14.50 -1.29 -10.85
N PRO A 30 -14.97 -1.67 -12.06
CA PRO A 30 -16.26 -2.33 -12.20
C PRO A 30 -16.24 -3.70 -11.51
N ALA A 31 -17.10 -3.91 -10.51
CA ALA A 31 -17.15 -5.18 -9.76
C ALA A 31 -17.40 -6.39 -10.68
N ALA A 32 -18.20 -6.23 -11.74
CA ALA A 32 -18.45 -7.27 -12.73
C ALA A 32 -17.22 -7.65 -13.56
N ALA A 33 -16.17 -6.81 -13.59
CA ALA A 33 -14.92 -7.07 -14.28
C ALA A 33 -13.89 -7.80 -13.41
N THR A 34 -14.11 -7.91 -12.08
CA THR A 34 -13.25 -8.66 -11.17
C THR A 34 -13.39 -10.16 -11.41
N LYS A 35 -12.27 -10.83 -11.65
CA LYS A 35 -12.21 -12.27 -11.92
C LYS A 35 -11.18 -12.95 -11.05
N SER A 36 -11.39 -14.25 -10.78
CA SER A 36 -10.35 -15.10 -10.22
C SER A 36 -9.21 -15.26 -11.22
N ALA A 37 -7.99 -15.12 -10.77
CA ALA A 37 -6.78 -15.27 -11.57
C ALA A 37 -5.61 -15.77 -10.70
N PRO A 38 -4.61 -16.43 -11.30
CA PRO A 38 -3.40 -16.81 -10.58
C PRO A 38 -2.59 -15.56 -10.17
N PHE A 39 -2.01 -15.63 -8.98
CA PHE A 39 -1.01 -14.68 -8.47
C PHE A 39 0.29 -15.46 -8.15
N HIS A 40 1.39 -15.03 -8.74
CA HIS A 40 2.69 -15.68 -8.62
C HIS A 40 3.42 -15.17 -7.38
N LEU A 41 3.58 -16.03 -6.37
CA LEU A 41 4.29 -15.68 -5.15
C LEU A 41 5.81 -15.60 -5.38
N ALA A 42 6.53 -14.84 -4.53
CA ALA A 42 7.99 -14.78 -4.56
C ALA A 42 8.67 -16.16 -4.38
N SER A 43 7.97 -17.12 -3.78
CA SER A 43 8.42 -18.52 -3.62
C SER A 43 8.34 -19.35 -4.90
N GLY A 44 7.84 -18.79 -6.00
CA GLY A 44 7.58 -19.51 -7.27
C GLY A 44 6.28 -20.32 -7.28
N ARG A 45 5.51 -20.33 -6.17
CA ARG A 45 4.17 -20.94 -6.13
C ARG A 45 3.12 -19.95 -6.63
N GLU A 46 2.01 -20.49 -7.09
CA GLU A 46 0.82 -19.72 -7.45
C GLU A 46 -0.26 -19.81 -6.37
N THR A 47 -1.03 -18.77 -6.23
CA THR A 47 -2.26 -18.73 -5.44
C THR A 47 -3.35 -18.03 -6.23
N GLU A 48 -4.61 -18.33 -5.95
CA GLU A 48 -5.72 -17.63 -6.59
C GLU A 48 -5.98 -16.30 -5.89
N CYS A 49 -6.20 -15.24 -6.66
CA CYS A 49 -6.63 -13.94 -6.17
C CYS A 49 -7.84 -13.42 -6.96
N LYS A 50 -8.55 -12.46 -6.40
CA LYS A 50 -9.55 -11.67 -7.12
C LYS A 50 -8.84 -10.49 -7.79
N LEU A 51 -8.72 -10.55 -9.11
CA LEU A 51 -8.04 -9.55 -9.91
C LEU A 51 -9.08 -8.58 -10.50
N MET A 52 -9.08 -7.35 -9.99
CA MET A 52 -9.90 -6.25 -10.47
C MET A 52 -9.37 -5.77 -11.81
N GLN A 53 -10.23 -5.33 -12.71
CA GLN A 53 -9.85 -4.89 -14.05
C GLN A 53 -10.59 -3.62 -14.42
N GLN A 54 -9.85 -2.66 -15.01
CA GLN A 54 -10.42 -1.49 -15.69
C GLN A 54 -9.48 -0.98 -16.79
N GLU A 55 -10.03 -0.19 -17.68
CA GLU A 55 -9.26 0.58 -18.69
C GLU A 55 -9.64 2.05 -18.57
N GLY A 56 -8.65 2.94 -18.46
CA GLY A 56 -8.89 4.35 -18.20
C GLY A 56 -7.62 5.20 -18.35
N GLN A 57 -7.75 6.48 -18.05
CA GLN A 57 -6.64 7.44 -18.05
C GLN A 57 -5.94 7.39 -16.69
N PHE A 58 -4.67 6.98 -16.68
CA PHE A 58 -3.86 6.87 -15.47
C PHE A 58 -2.45 7.41 -15.71
N GLY A 59 -1.82 7.89 -14.65
CA GLY A 59 -0.38 8.14 -14.66
C GLY A 59 0.36 6.82 -14.82
N TYR A 60 1.10 6.66 -15.91
CA TYR A 60 1.84 5.45 -16.20
C TYR A 60 3.23 5.76 -16.75
N ALA A 61 4.20 4.95 -16.35
CA ALA A 61 5.56 4.98 -16.89
C ALA A 61 6.15 3.57 -16.91
N GLU A 62 7.13 3.36 -17.78
CA GLU A 62 8.01 2.20 -17.80
C GLU A 62 9.45 2.66 -17.64
N SER A 63 10.19 1.96 -16.78
CA SER A 63 11.62 2.09 -16.58
C SER A 63 12.24 0.70 -16.75
N PRO A 64 13.52 0.55 -17.06
CA PRO A 64 14.13 -0.77 -17.21
C PRO A 64 13.81 -1.69 -16.03
N GLY A 65 13.10 -2.78 -16.30
CA GLY A 65 12.70 -3.78 -15.31
C GLY A 65 11.53 -3.39 -14.39
N LEU A 66 10.87 -2.25 -14.62
CA LEU A 66 9.85 -1.71 -13.72
C LEU A 66 8.70 -1.04 -14.50
N LYS A 67 7.46 -1.33 -14.10
CA LYS A 67 6.27 -0.59 -14.48
C LYS A 67 5.75 0.22 -13.31
N ILE A 68 5.31 1.45 -13.56
CA ILE A 68 4.87 2.40 -12.54
C ILE A 68 3.48 2.87 -12.91
N LEU A 69 2.55 2.76 -11.96
CA LEU A 69 1.16 3.18 -12.13
C LEU A 69 0.76 4.08 -10.98
N SER A 70 0.06 5.16 -11.29
CA SER A 70 -0.58 6.04 -10.31
C SER A 70 -2.09 5.94 -10.45
N LEU A 71 -2.75 5.55 -9.38
CA LEU A 71 -4.20 5.45 -9.23
C LEU A 71 -4.67 6.56 -8.31
N PRO A 72 -5.32 7.62 -8.83
CA PRO A 72 -5.78 8.73 -8.01
C PRO A 72 -6.97 8.33 -7.14
N TYR A 73 -6.99 8.86 -5.92
CA TYR A 73 -8.15 8.82 -5.04
C TYR A 73 -9.11 9.98 -5.34
N GLY A 74 -10.36 9.83 -4.94
CA GLY A 74 -11.34 10.90 -4.98
C GLY A 74 -10.86 12.11 -4.17
N GLY A 75 -11.09 13.33 -4.70
CA GLY A 75 -10.55 14.57 -4.10
C GLY A 75 -9.28 15.08 -4.78
N GLY A 76 -8.51 14.24 -5.46
CA GLY A 76 -7.39 14.64 -6.32
C GLY A 76 -6.06 14.91 -5.62
N ASP A 77 -6.02 14.96 -4.29
CA ASP A 77 -4.80 15.29 -3.53
C ASP A 77 -3.88 14.08 -3.28
N LEU A 78 -4.44 12.88 -3.37
CA LEU A 78 -3.72 11.64 -3.08
C LEU A 78 -3.85 10.63 -4.21
N SER A 79 -2.82 9.81 -4.37
CA SER A 79 -2.81 8.69 -5.32
C SER A 79 -2.09 7.49 -4.70
N MET A 80 -2.53 6.29 -5.01
CA MET A 80 -1.72 5.10 -4.79
C MET A 80 -0.74 4.96 -5.95
N VAL A 81 0.55 4.92 -5.66
CA VAL A 81 1.59 4.59 -6.63
C VAL A 81 1.94 3.11 -6.48
N VAL A 82 1.86 2.38 -7.58
CA VAL A 82 2.21 0.95 -7.63
C VAL A 82 3.46 0.76 -8.47
N LEU A 83 4.48 0.15 -7.88
CA LEU A 83 5.75 -0.20 -8.52
C LEU A 83 5.77 -1.71 -8.75
N LEU A 84 5.71 -2.12 -10.00
CA LEU A 84 5.62 -3.52 -10.41
C LEU A 84 6.89 -3.92 -11.16
N PRO A 85 7.75 -4.82 -10.59
CA PRO A 85 8.86 -5.40 -11.33
C PRO A 85 8.36 -6.13 -12.59
N GLU A 86 9.10 -6.12 -13.67
CA GLU A 86 8.73 -6.91 -14.87
C GLU A 86 8.79 -8.44 -14.62
N LYS A 87 9.64 -8.86 -13.69
CA LYS A 87 9.82 -10.28 -13.35
C LYS A 87 9.15 -10.62 -12.04
N PRO A 88 8.43 -11.73 -11.91
CA PRO A 88 7.78 -12.14 -10.67
C PRO A 88 8.70 -12.22 -9.43
N GLY A 89 10.01 -12.50 -9.63
CA GLY A 89 11.02 -12.54 -8.56
C GLY A 89 11.75 -11.20 -8.32
N GLY A 90 11.40 -10.13 -9.01
CA GLY A 90 12.14 -8.86 -8.99
C GLY A 90 11.91 -7.96 -7.77
N LEU A 91 11.05 -8.36 -6.82
CA LEU A 91 10.70 -7.52 -5.67
C LEU A 91 11.92 -7.16 -4.80
N ALA A 92 12.77 -8.13 -4.47
CA ALA A 92 13.96 -7.89 -3.64
C ALA A 92 14.95 -6.94 -4.30
N GLU A 93 15.10 -7.00 -5.62
CA GLU A 93 15.93 -6.06 -6.39
C GLU A 93 15.32 -4.66 -6.35
N LEU A 94 14.01 -4.52 -6.55
CA LEU A 94 13.29 -3.26 -6.43
C LEU A 94 13.45 -2.65 -5.04
N GLU A 95 13.23 -3.42 -3.98
CA GLU A 95 13.38 -2.97 -2.59
C GLU A 95 14.79 -2.48 -2.28
N SER A 96 15.82 -3.17 -2.79
CA SER A 96 17.22 -2.76 -2.60
C SER A 96 17.58 -1.44 -3.31
N GLN A 97 16.81 -1.08 -4.31
CA GLN A 97 17.00 0.14 -5.10
C GLN A 97 16.09 1.30 -4.63
N LEU A 98 15.10 1.02 -3.78
CA LEU A 98 14.10 2.01 -3.36
C LEU A 98 14.70 3.00 -2.37
N ASP A 99 14.88 4.21 -2.84
CA ASP A 99 15.21 5.39 -2.04
C ASP A 99 14.37 6.60 -2.47
N ALA A 100 14.42 7.69 -1.70
CA ALA A 100 13.61 8.87 -1.97
C ALA A 100 13.91 9.49 -3.36
N ALA A 101 15.18 9.57 -3.74
CA ALA A 101 15.59 10.18 -5.00
C ALA A 101 15.12 9.35 -6.22
N ARG A 102 15.21 8.04 -6.12
CA ARG A 102 14.71 7.14 -7.18
C ARG A 102 13.20 7.15 -7.26
N LEU A 103 12.51 7.17 -6.12
CA LEU A 103 11.06 7.28 -6.09
C LEU A 103 10.61 8.58 -6.77
N ASP A 104 11.20 9.72 -6.43
CA ASP A 104 10.92 11.01 -7.06
C ASP A 104 11.17 10.98 -8.57
N HIS A 105 12.28 10.34 -8.97
CA HIS A 105 12.61 10.17 -10.38
C HIS A 105 11.56 9.34 -11.12
N TRP A 106 11.12 8.21 -10.57
CA TRP A 106 10.13 7.34 -11.18
C TRP A 106 8.74 8.00 -11.24
N VAL A 107 8.32 8.66 -10.16
CA VAL A 107 7.05 9.40 -10.10
C VAL A 107 7.07 10.56 -11.10
N GLY A 108 8.22 11.25 -11.26
CA GLY A 108 8.39 12.32 -12.24
C GLY A 108 8.28 11.87 -13.71
N GLN A 109 8.43 10.58 -13.99
CA GLN A 109 8.26 10.00 -15.33
C GLN A 109 6.80 9.70 -15.70
N LEU A 110 5.88 9.69 -14.74
CA LEU A 110 4.48 9.39 -14.98
C LEU A 110 3.88 10.32 -16.03
N ARG A 111 3.17 9.74 -16.99
CA ARG A 111 2.41 10.47 -18.02
C ARG A 111 0.99 9.93 -18.05
N ASN A 112 0.02 10.85 -18.13
CA ASN A 112 -1.38 10.47 -18.23
C ASN A 112 -1.66 9.85 -19.60
N GLN A 113 -2.09 8.59 -19.61
CA GLN A 113 -2.41 7.84 -20.82
C GLN A 113 -3.42 6.73 -20.54
N THR A 114 -4.05 6.23 -21.60
CA THR A 114 -4.94 5.07 -21.48
C THR A 114 -4.12 3.84 -21.11
N VAL A 115 -4.49 3.18 -20.00
CA VAL A 115 -3.82 1.95 -19.50
C VAL A 115 -4.88 0.94 -19.15
N LYS A 116 -4.62 -0.32 -19.50
CA LYS A 116 -5.41 -1.46 -19.04
C LYS A 116 -4.82 -1.98 -17.74
N VAL A 117 -5.53 -1.76 -16.65
CA VAL A 117 -5.06 -2.04 -15.29
C VAL A 117 -5.69 -3.32 -14.77
N TYR A 118 -4.85 -4.20 -14.21
CA TYR A 118 -5.23 -5.36 -13.43
C TYR A 118 -4.56 -5.26 -12.05
N LEU A 119 -5.35 -5.14 -10.99
CA LEU A 119 -4.88 -5.01 -9.62
C LEU A 119 -5.57 -6.05 -8.73
N PRO A 120 -4.85 -6.81 -7.90
CA PRO A 120 -5.50 -7.75 -7.00
C PRO A 120 -6.28 -7.00 -5.92
N ARG A 121 -7.45 -7.55 -5.54
CA ARG A 121 -8.10 -7.20 -4.29
C ARG A 121 -7.32 -7.82 -3.14
N PHE A 122 -6.94 -7.04 -2.14
CA PHE A 122 -6.18 -7.54 -1.00
C PHE A 122 -6.43 -6.74 0.26
N THR A 123 -6.11 -7.37 1.38
CA THR A 123 -6.03 -6.75 2.69
C THR A 123 -4.63 -6.95 3.23
N ALA A 124 -3.97 -5.87 3.64
CA ALA A 124 -2.68 -5.92 4.29
C ALA A 124 -2.80 -5.39 5.73
N GLN A 125 -2.22 -6.12 6.68
CA GLN A 125 -2.11 -5.71 8.06
C GLN A 125 -0.64 -5.75 8.44
N PHE A 126 -0.17 -4.70 9.07
CA PHE A 126 1.19 -4.61 9.56
C PHE A 126 1.19 -4.16 11.02
N GLY A 127 1.98 -4.82 11.85
CA GLY A 127 2.16 -4.45 13.26
C GLY A 127 3.64 -4.35 13.59
N LEU A 128 4.05 -3.23 14.16
CA LEU A 128 5.44 -2.97 14.55
C LEU A 128 5.49 -2.58 16.03
N LYS A 129 6.42 -3.21 16.78
CA LYS A 129 6.80 -2.75 18.12
C LYS A 129 7.81 -1.62 17.97
N LEU A 130 7.46 -0.44 18.47
CA LEU A 130 8.23 0.79 18.26
C LEU A 130 9.29 1.04 19.33
N ASN A 131 9.37 0.26 20.40
CA ASN A 131 10.25 0.52 21.55
C ASN A 131 11.68 0.86 21.11
N GLN A 132 12.31 -0.01 20.33
CA GLN A 132 13.70 0.17 19.93
C GLN A 132 13.89 1.40 19.04
N ALA A 133 12.96 1.65 18.11
CA ALA A 133 13.02 2.84 17.25
C ALA A 133 12.89 4.12 18.07
N MET A 134 11.97 4.20 19.03
CA MET A 134 11.78 5.36 19.90
C MET A 134 12.99 5.57 20.82
N ILE A 135 13.55 4.51 21.38
CA ILE A 135 14.78 4.58 22.19
C ILE A 135 15.94 5.15 21.36
N THR A 136 16.12 4.68 20.12
CA THR A 136 17.14 5.17 19.20
C THR A 136 16.94 6.64 18.82
N LEU A 137 15.67 7.09 18.76
CA LEU A 137 15.30 8.49 18.52
C LEU A 137 15.40 9.38 19.76
N GLY A 138 15.92 8.87 20.90
CA GLY A 138 16.21 9.65 22.10
C GLY A 138 15.16 9.54 23.21
N MET A 139 14.16 8.66 23.09
CA MET A 139 13.13 8.47 24.13
C MET A 139 13.49 7.34 25.11
N ALA A 140 14.78 7.13 25.41
CA ALA A 140 15.22 6.01 26.25
C ALA A 140 14.58 6.04 27.65
N ASP A 141 14.59 7.20 28.29
CA ASP A 141 14.11 7.38 29.67
C ASP A 141 12.61 7.03 29.81
N ALA A 142 11.79 7.28 28.78
CA ALA A 142 10.37 6.98 28.80
C ALA A 142 10.06 5.49 28.93
N PHE A 143 11.00 4.61 28.52
CA PHE A 143 10.90 3.15 28.61
C PHE A 143 11.63 2.55 29.80
N ASP A 144 12.38 3.36 30.56
CA ASP A 144 13.10 2.94 31.77
C ASP A 144 12.22 3.23 33.02
N GLN A 145 11.88 2.18 33.75
CA GLN A 145 11.04 2.28 34.94
C GLN A 145 11.63 3.21 36.02
N ALA A 146 12.96 3.36 36.08
CA ALA A 146 13.65 4.17 37.07
C ALA A 146 13.83 5.64 36.62
N GLN A 147 13.82 5.91 35.31
CA GLN A 147 14.10 7.22 34.74
C GLN A 147 12.84 7.93 34.22
N ALA A 148 11.78 7.17 33.92
CA ALA A 148 10.55 7.73 33.36
C ALA A 148 9.90 8.73 34.31
N ASP A 149 9.52 9.87 33.79
CA ASP A 149 8.76 10.89 34.52
C ASP A 149 7.48 11.26 33.76
N PHE A 150 6.41 10.59 34.12
CA PHE A 150 5.04 10.88 33.66
C PHE A 150 4.20 11.49 34.78
N SER A 151 4.83 12.18 35.75
CA SER A 151 4.16 12.77 36.91
C SER A 151 3.08 13.80 36.55
N GLY A 152 3.17 14.41 35.36
CA GLY A 152 2.11 15.27 34.83
C GLY A 152 0.80 14.55 34.54
N MET A 153 0.79 13.20 34.50
CA MET A 153 -0.43 12.40 34.24
C MET A 153 -1.16 12.00 35.53
N ASN A 154 -0.41 11.59 36.56
CA ASN A 154 -1.00 11.08 37.82
C ASN A 154 -0.43 11.69 39.12
N GLY A 155 0.55 12.60 39.00
CA GLY A 155 1.23 13.21 40.16
C GLY A 155 2.34 12.33 40.77
N GLY A 156 2.50 11.09 40.31
CA GLY A 156 3.51 10.11 40.76
C GLY A 156 4.59 9.86 39.69
N ARG A 157 5.64 9.12 40.05
CA ARG A 157 6.72 8.68 39.16
C ARG A 157 6.74 7.15 38.95
N ASP A 158 5.59 6.55 38.99
CA ASP A 158 5.38 5.11 38.90
C ASP A 158 4.99 4.65 37.47
N LEU A 159 4.79 5.60 36.53
CA LEU A 159 4.43 5.31 35.16
C LEU A 159 5.64 5.29 34.25
N PHE A 160 5.70 4.30 33.36
CA PHE A 160 6.65 4.21 32.27
C PHE A 160 6.00 3.52 31.07
N ILE A 161 6.58 3.67 29.86
CA ILE A 161 6.08 3.01 28.66
C ILE A 161 6.63 1.58 28.62
N SER A 162 5.83 0.59 28.93
CA SER A 162 6.24 -0.83 28.84
C SER A 162 6.38 -1.30 27.39
N ALA A 163 5.47 -0.86 26.50
CA ALA A 163 5.52 -1.16 25.08
C ALA A 163 4.73 -0.10 24.26
N ALA A 164 5.25 0.20 23.09
CA ALA A 164 4.57 1.02 22.09
C ALA A 164 4.39 0.21 20.80
N PHE A 165 3.18 0.21 20.25
CA PHE A 165 2.86 -0.52 19.02
C PHE A 165 2.26 0.42 17.98
N HIS A 166 2.64 0.20 16.74
CA HIS A 166 1.97 0.78 15.58
C HIS A 166 1.31 -0.32 14.78
N LYS A 167 0.04 -0.14 14.43
CA LYS A 167 -0.69 -1.01 13.51
C LYS A 167 -1.15 -0.21 12.32
N ALA A 168 -0.89 -0.73 11.13
CA ALA A 168 -1.44 -0.23 9.89
C ALA A 168 -2.38 -1.27 9.29
N PHE A 169 -3.48 -0.81 8.73
CA PHE A 169 -4.47 -1.61 8.01
C PHE A 169 -4.76 -0.94 6.68
N VAL A 170 -4.63 -1.70 5.60
CA VAL A 170 -4.98 -1.27 4.24
C VAL A 170 -5.85 -2.34 3.63
N GLU A 171 -7.00 -1.96 3.10
CA GLU A 171 -7.86 -2.80 2.29
C GLU A 171 -8.00 -2.16 0.91
N VAL A 172 -7.68 -2.90 -0.14
CA VAL A 172 -7.80 -2.49 -1.53
C VAL A 172 -8.87 -3.33 -2.20
N ASN A 173 -9.92 -2.67 -2.66
CA ASN A 173 -11.06 -3.27 -3.34
C ASN A 173 -11.50 -2.39 -4.54
N GLU A 174 -12.60 -2.75 -5.18
CA GLU A 174 -13.10 -2.10 -6.39
C GLU A 174 -13.46 -0.62 -6.21
N GLU A 175 -13.85 -0.23 -5.02
CA GLU A 175 -14.30 1.13 -4.70
C GLU A 175 -13.17 2.02 -4.18
N GLY A 176 -12.04 1.43 -3.84
CA GLY A 176 -10.91 2.08 -3.18
C GLY A 176 -10.65 1.47 -1.81
N THR A 177 -10.44 2.33 -0.82
CA THR A 177 -10.34 1.94 0.58
C THR A 177 -11.64 2.32 1.32
N GLU A 178 -12.72 1.64 1.03
CA GLU A 178 -14.14 1.80 1.43
C GLU A 178 -15.03 2.77 0.60
N ALA A 179 -16.23 2.30 0.34
CA ALA A 179 -17.18 2.54 -0.73
C ALA A 179 -17.70 3.96 -1.00
N ALA A 180 -17.85 4.31 -2.28
CA ALA A 180 -19.02 5.00 -2.83
C ALA A 180 -19.08 4.78 -4.35
N ALA A 181 -20.23 4.39 -4.89
CA ALA A 181 -20.41 4.10 -6.30
C ALA A 181 -20.45 5.37 -7.18
N ALA A 182 -19.65 5.41 -8.24
CA ALA A 182 -19.78 6.39 -9.31
C ALA A 182 -19.66 5.69 -10.68
N THR A 183 -20.63 5.96 -11.58
CA THR A 183 -20.70 5.39 -12.92
C THR A 183 -20.07 6.39 -13.90
N GLY A 184 -18.93 6.06 -14.51
CA GLY A 184 -18.27 6.86 -15.53
C GLY A 184 -18.49 6.31 -16.95
N ILE A 185 -18.85 7.17 -17.92
CA ILE A 185 -18.96 6.84 -19.34
C ILE A 185 -17.74 7.40 -20.06
N VAL A 186 -17.00 6.54 -20.76
CA VAL A 186 -15.86 6.95 -21.59
C VAL A 186 -16.28 7.07 -23.04
N VAL A 187 -16.13 8.27 -23.64
CA VAL A 187 -16.36 8.54 -25.07
C VAL A 187 -15.02 8.56 -25.78
N ALA A 188 -14.83 7.71 -26.79
CA ALA A 188 -13.61 7.66 -27.60
C ALA A 188 -13.79 8.38 -28.94
N THR A 189 -12.81 9.21 -29.33
CA THR A 189 -12.72 9.82 -30.66
C THR A 189 -11.79 9.01 -31.57
N ARG A 190 -12.21 8.85 -32.85
CA ARG A 190 -11.42 8.19 -33.89
C ARG A 190 -10.36 9.14 -34.43
N ALA A 191 -9.07 8.85 -34.31
CA ALA A 191 -8.01 9.19 -35.28
C ALA A 191 -6.66 8.54 -34.88
N ALA A 192 -5.93 8.08 -35.90
CA ALA A 192 -4.62 7.42 -35.93
C ALA A 192 -4.61 5.94 -35.50
N LEU A 193 -3.77 5.15 -36.15
CA LEU A 193 -3.51 3.76 -35.77
C LEU A 193 -3.11 3.72 -34.30
N PRO A 194 -3.93 3.13 -33.42
CA PRO A 194 -3.67 3.20 -31.99
C PRO A 194 -2.40 2.41 -31.68
N LYS A 195 -1.44 3.06 -31.02
CA LYS A 195 -0.42 2.33 -30.28
C LYS A 195 -1.14 1.33 -29.36
N PRO A 196 -0.65 0.09 -29.22
CA PRO A 196 -1.29 -0.86 -28.33
C PRO A 196 -1.38 -0.26 -26.92
N THR A 197 -2.57 -0.30 -26.32
CA THR A 197 -2.81 0.19 -24.96
C THR A 197 -1.88 -0.53 -23.99
N PRO A 198 -1.04 0.17 -23.23
CA PRO A 198 -0.20 -0.43 -22.21
C PRO A 198 -1.01 -1.27 -21.22
N VAL A 199 -0.43 -2.39 -20.80
CA VAL A 199 -1.03 -3.29 -19.82
C VAL A 199 -0.21 -3.27 -18.54
N PHE A 200 -0.84 -2.83 -17.45
CA PHE A 200 -0.33 -2.96 -16.10
C PHE A 200 -1.05 -4.10 -15.40
N ARG A 201 -0.35 -5.20 -15.16
CA ARG A 201 -0.93 -6.41 -14.57
C ARG A 201 -0.15 -6.84 -13.34
N ALA A 202 -0.67 -6.48 -12.16
CA ALA A 202 -0.09 -6.80 -10.87
C ALA A 202 -0.52 -8.22 -10.41
N ASP A 203 -0.01 -9.24 -11.09
CA ASP A 203 -0.25 -10.66 -10.78
C ASP A 203 0.95 -11.34 -10.08
N HIS A 204 1.87 -10.56 -9.55
CA HIS A 204 3.03 -10.99 -8.78
C HIS A 204 3.44 -9.89 -7.80
N PRO A 205 4.40 -10.12 -6.87
CA PRO A 205 4.75 -9.16 -5.81
C PRO A 205 5.15 -7.78 -6.34
N PHE A 206 4.57 -6.76 -5.74
CA PHE A 206 4.76 -5.34 -6.07
C PHE A 206 4.86 -4.49 -4.79
N VAL A 207 5.38 -3.28 -4.92
CA VAL A 207 5.37 -2.25 -3.88
C VAL A 207 4.22 -1.29 -4.16
N PHE A 208 3.55 -0.81 -3.12
CA PHE A 208 2.58 0.30 -3.20
C PHE A 208 2.87 1.34 -2.12
N LEU A 209 2.57 2.59 -2.43
CA LEU A 209 2.85 3.77 -1.62
C LEU A 209 1.64 4.69 -1.64
#